data_888a6ce56eb69f6bbd7000442ee034ed
#
_entry.id   888a6ce56eb69f6bbd7000442ee034ed
#
_cell.length_a   1.000
_cell.length_b   1.000
_cell.length_c   1.000
_cell.angle_alpha   90.00
_cell.angle_beta   90.00
_cell.angle_gamma   90.00
#
_symmetry.space_group_name_H-M   'P 1'
#
loop_
_entity.id
_entity.type
_entity.pdbx_description
1 polymer ?
#
loop_
_entity_poly.entity_id
_entity_poly.type
_entity_poly.pdbx_seq_one_letter_code
_entity_poly.pdbx_strand_id
1 'polypeptide(L)'
;QAARFATSGAAQAGILPLAMMRAPEIGSQGSHVVLDESLHAPLKQKAVLIKGAGDTARRFLDFVRSPAGAEILARYGFAVPR
;
A
#
# COMPACT_ATOMS: atom_id res chain seq x y z
N GLN A 1 -6.95 11.58 1.56
CA GLN A 1 -7.80 12.62 2.18
C GLN A 1 -7.88 12.46 3.69
N ALA A 2 -8.08 11.23 4.18
CA ALA A 2 -8.07 10.98 5.62
C ALA A 2 -6.71 11.34 6.23
N ALA A 3 -5.62 11.01 5.52
CA ALA A 3 -4.28 11.37 5.98
C ALA A 3 -4.11 12.87 6.09
N ARG A 4 -4.64 13.62 5.13
CA ARG A 4 -4.55 15.07 5.12
C ARG A 4 -5.29 15.69 6.32
N PHE A 5 -6.47 15.18 6.64
CA PHE A 5 -7.22 15.67 7.79
C PHE A 5 -6.47 15.40 9.10
N ALA A 6 -5.90 14.20 9.24
CA ALA A 6 -5.18 13.84 10.46
C ALA A 6 -3.88 14.65 10.61
N THR A 7 -3.10 14.79 9.52
CA THR A 7 -1.81 15.48 9.59
C THR A 7 -1.95 16.99 9.70
N SER A 8 -3.04 17.57 9.22
CA SER A 8 -3.27 19.01 9.32
C SER A 8 -3.85 19.44 10.67
N GLY A 9 -4.24 18.49 11.50
CA GLY A 9 -4.89 18.80 12.77
C GLY A 9 -6.40 19.01 12.66
N ALA A 10 -6.99 18.87 11.46
CA ALA A 10 -8.42 18.96 11.28
C ALA A 10 -9.15 17.79 11.92
N ALA A 11 -8.47 16.65 12.07
CA ALA A 11 -8.95 15.50 12.80
C ALA A 11 -7.85 15.01 13.74
N GLN A 12 -8.23 14.43 14.85
CA GLN A 12 -7.28 13.94 15.84
C GLN A 12 -6.73 12.57 15.48
N ALA A 13 -7.44 11.80 14.66
CA ALA A 13 -7.03 10.48 14.22
C ALA A 13 -7.70 10.16 12.89
N GLY A 14 -7.17 9.18 12.19
CA GLY A 14 -7.74 8.72 10.92
C GLY A 14 -7.47 7.26 10.69
N ILE A 15 -8.28 6.62 9.87
CA ILE A 15 -8.04 5.25 9.41
C ILE A 15 -7.41 5.34 8.02
N LEU A 16 -6.22 4.80 7.89
CA LEU A 16 -5.40 4.95 6.69
C LEU A 16 -4.91 3.58 6.21
N PRO A 17 -4.62 3.45 4.90
CA PRO A 17 -3.92 2.26 4.42
C PRO A 17 -2.54 2.15 5.08
N LEU A 18 -2.15 0.92 5.45
CA LEU A 18 -0.87 0.70 6.11
C LEU A 18 0.31 1.21 5.26
N ALA A 19 0.21 1.07 3.93
CA ALA A 19 1.27 1.51 3.04
C ALA A 19 1.58 2.99 3.20
N MET A 20 0.59 3.82 3.48
CA MET A 20 0.82 5.25 3.71
C MET A 20 1.60 5.49 4.99
N MET A 21 1.35 4.69 6.03
CA MET A 21 2.08 4.84 7.29
C MET A 21 3.50 4.32 7.21
N ARG A 22 3.78 3.40 6.29
CA ARG A 22 5.13 2.91 6.05
C ARG A 22 5.96 3.89 5.22
N ALA A 23 5.30 4.85 4.54
CA ALA A 23 6.00 5.90 3.82
C ALA A 23 6.53 6.92 4.83
N PRO A 24 7.83 7.29 4.77
CA PRO A 24 8.43 8.18 5.78
C PRO A 24 7.75 9.54 5.87
N GLU A 25 7.22 10.05 4.77
CA GLU A 25 6.59 11.38 4.74
C GLU A 25 5.39 11.48 5.67
N ILE A 26 4.64 10.39 5.83
CA ILE A 26 3.45 10.38 6.67
C ILE A 26 3.73 9.67 7.98
N GLY A 27 4.44 8.55 7.95
CA GLY A 27 4.71 7.76 9.14
C GLY A 27 5.49 8.52 10.22
N SER A 28 6.29 9.52 9.82
CA SER A 28 7.05 10.32 10.77
C SER A 28 6.21 11.36 11.50
N GLN A 29 4.97 11.60 11.07
CA GLN A 29 4.13 12.66 11.63
C GLN A 29 3.25 12.20 12.80
N GLY A 30 3.32 10.92 13.16
CA GLY A 30 2.52 10.42 14.26
C GLY A 30 2.79 8.95 14.51
N SER A 31 1.96 8.36 15.33
CA SER A 31 2.02 6.93 15.63
C SER A 31 0.76 6.24 15.12
N HIS A 32 0.84 4.92 14.96
CA HIS A 32 -0.30 4.16 14.44
C HIS A 32 -0.37 2.79 15.10
N VAL A 33 -1.54 2.18 15.00
CA VAL A 33 -1.79 0.80 15.41
C VAL A 33 -2.42 0.10 14.22
N VAL A 34 -1.91 -1.08 13.87
CA VAL A 34 -2.47 -1.87 12.78
C VAL A 34 -3.74 -2.56 13.29
N LEU A 35 -4.85 -2.38 12.55
CA LEU A 35 -6.09 -3.05 12.90
C LEU A 35 -5.97 -4.55 12.63
N ASP A 36 -6.52 -5.35 13.53
CA ASP A 36 -6.52 -6.80 13.37
C ASP A 36 -7.33 -7.19 12.13
N GLU A 37 -6.82 -8.14 11.37
CA GLU A 37 -7.46 -8.60 10.13
C GLU A 37 -8.87 -9.14 10.39
N SER A 38 -9.16 -9.62 11.58
CA SER A 38 -10.47 -10.12 11.93
C SER A 38 -11.54 -9.02 12.00
N LEU A 39 -11.12 -7.75 12.03
CA LEU A 39 -12.03 -6.62 12.16
C LEU A 39 -12.58 -6.13 10.83
N HIS A 40 -12.10 -6.67 9.70
CA HIS A 40 -12.53 -6.25 8.38
C HIS A 40 -12.38 -7.40 7.38
N ALA A 41 -13.07 -7.28 6.24
CA ALA A 41 -12.90 -8.23 5.16
C ALA A 41 -11.52 -8.04 4.51
N PRO A 42 -10.91 -9.13 4.00
CA PRO A 42 -9.62 -8.99 3.32
C PRO A 42 -9.70 -8.01 2.15
N LEU A 43 -8.72 -7.12 2.08
CA LEU A 43 -8.64 -6.13 1.01
C LEU A 43 -7.71 -6.67 -0.08
N LYS A 44 -8.30 -7.38 -1.04
CA LYS A 44 -7.54 -7.98 -2.13
C LYS A 44 -7.46 -7.02 -3.31
N GLN A 45 -6.25 -6.69 -3.70
CA GLN A 45 -6.00 -5.82 -4.86
C GLN A 45 -5.46 -6.65 -6.01
N LYS A 46 -5.73 -6.21 -7.22
CA LYS A 46 -5.30 -6.90 -8.44
C LYS A 46 -4.65 -5.92 -9.39
N ALA A 47 -3.68 -6.40 -10.15
CA ALA A 47 -3.09 -5.65 -11.25
C ALA A 47 -3.42 -6.38 -12.56
N VAL A 48 -3.62 -5.61 -13.62
CA VAL A 48 -4.00 -6.16 -14.92
C VAL A 48 -3.11 -5.55 -16.00
N LEU A 49 -2.60 -6.40 -16.88
CA LEU A 49 -1.95 -5.95 -18.10
C LEU A 49 -3.00 -5.90 -19.19
N ILE A 50 -3.28 -4.70 -19.67
CA ILE A 50 -4.33 -4.50 -20.68
C ILE A 50 -3.86 -5.07 -22.02
N LYS A 51 -4.79 -5.68 -22.75
CA LYS A 51 -4.50 -6.22 -24.07
C LYS A 51 -3.99 -5.09 -24.97
N GLY A 52 -2.86 -5.34 -25.64
CA GLY A 52 -2.22 -4.33 -26.48
C GLY A 52 -1.23 -3.43 -25.75
N ALA A 53 -1.02 -3.66 -24.45
CA ALA A 53 -0.02 -2.90 -23.71
C ALA A 53 1.38 -3.18 -24.24
N GLY A 54 2.25 -2.16 -24.21
CA GLY A 54 3.60 -2.27 -24.72
C GLY A 54 4.55 -2.99 -23.77
N ASP A 55 5.79 -3.18 -24.24
CA ASP A 55 6.82 -3.90 -23.50
C ASP A 55 7.14 -3.25 -22.16
N THR A 56 7.11 -1.94 -22.08
CA THR A 56 7.43 -1.23 -20.84
C THR A 56 6.43 -1.61 -19.74
N ALA A 57 5.14 -1.65 -20.08
CA ALA A 57 4.12 -2.03 -19.12
C ALA A 57 4.30 -3.49 -18.67
N ARG A 58 4.63 -4.37 -19.61
CA ARG A 58 4.88 -5.78 -19.31
C ARG A 58 6.08 -5.95 -18.40
N ARG A 59 7.17 -5.23 -18.68
CA ARG A 59 8.37 -5.26 -17.84
C ARG A 59 8.08 -4.76 -16.43
N PHE A 60 7.27 -3.72 -16.32
CA PHE A 60 6.90 -3.21 -15.00
C PHE A 60 6.12 -4.26 -14.21
N LEU A 61 5.14 -4.91 -14.83
CA LEU A 61 4.36 -5.94 -14.15
C LEU A 61 5.24 -7.13 -13.77
N ASP A 62 6.16 -7.53 -14.66
CA ASP A 62 7.11 -8.61 -14.37
C ASP A 62 7.99 -8.25 -13.18
N PHE A 63 8.45 -7.00 -13.10
CA PHE A 63 9.22 -6.55 -11.95
C PHE A 63 8.41 -6.60 -10.66
N VAL A 64 7.16 -6.15 -10.69
CA VAL A 64 6.28 -6.20 -9.51
C VAL A 64 6.13 -7.63 -9.00
N ARG A 65 6.09 -8.60 -9.91
CA ARG A 65 5.95 -10.02 -9.58
C ARG A 65 7.27 -10.71 -9.25
N SER A 66 8.38 -10.03 -9.43
CA SER A 66 9.70 -10.57 -9.14
C SER A 66 9.98 -10.60 -7.64
N PRO A 67 11.02 -11.35 -7.19
CA PRO A 67 11.42 -11.31 -5.78
C PRO A 67 11.74 -9.90 -5.29
N ALA A 68 12.37 -9.07 -6.11
CA ALA A 68 12.66 -7.68 -5.74
C ALA A 68 11.39 -6.87 -5.54
N GLY A 69 10.40 -7.05 -6.41
CA GLY A 69 9.11 -6.39 -6.28
C GLY A 69 8.36 -6.86 -5.04
N ALA A 70 8.38 -8.17 -4.77
CA ALA A 70 7.74 -8.72 -3.59
C ALA A 70 8.35 -8.16 -2.30
N GLU A 71 9.67 -7.98 -2.27
CA GLU A 71 10.34 -7.39 -1.11
C GLU A 71 9.89 -5.96 -0.87
N ILE A 72 9.77 -5.16 -1.93
CA ILE A 72 9.29 -3.78 -1.80
C ILE A 72 7.85 -3.76 -1.30
N LEU A 73 6.99 -4.59 -1.85
CA LEU A 73 5.60 -4.66 -1.42
C LEU A 73 5.49 -5.06 0.04
N ALA A 74 6.28 -6.04 0.48
CA ALA A 74 6.27 -6.47 1.88
C ALA A 74 6.74 -5.35 2.80
N ARG A 75 7.71 -4.55 2.36
CA ARG A 75 8.22 -3.42 3.14
C ARG A 75 7.11 -2.42 3.44
N TYR A 76 6.18 -2.24 2.51
CA TYR A 76 5.06 -1.33 2.69
C TYR A 76 3.80 -2.02 3.22
N GLY A 77 3.92 -3.25 3.69
CA GLY A 77 2.84 -3.92 4.40
C GLY A 77 1.90 -4.75 3.53
N PHE A 78 2.23 -4.95 2.26
CA PHE A 78 1.41 -5.76 1.37
C PHE A 78 1.79 -7.23 1.47
N ALA A 79 0.79 -8.10 1.53
CA ALA A 79 1.00 -9.55 1.39
C ALA A 79 0.90 -9.89 -0.10
N VAL A 80 1.90 -10.59 -0.62
CA VAL A 80 1.93 -10.95 -2.04
C VAL A 80 1.55 -12.43 -2.16
N PRO A 81 0.49 -12.77 -2.90
CA PRO A 81 0.13 -14.17 -3.15
C PRO A 81 1.24 -14.84 -3.97
N ARG A 82 1.54 -16.07 -3.60
CA ARG A 82 2.54 -16.87 -4.33
C ARG A 82 1.85 -17.94 -5.15
#